data_b1d6d8085a3b12d71214513d1ba98b43
#
_entry.id   b1d6d8085a3b12d71214513d1ba98b43
#
_cell.length_a   1.000
_cell.length_b   1.000
_cell.length_c   1.000
_cell.angle_alpha   90.00
_cell.angle_beta   90.00
_cell.angle_gamma   90.00
#
_symmetry.space_group_name_H-M   'P 1'
#
loop_
_entity.id
_entity.type
_entity.pdbx_description
1 polymer ?
#
loop_
_entity_poly.entity_id
_entity_poly.type
_entity_poly.pdbx_seq_one_letter_code
_entity_poly.pdbx_strand_id
1 'polypeptide(L)'
;PNGSGKSTFMDAISYGLFGKPFRKVKLTQLVNSINRKECLVELKFETGGKDYLIRRGMYPAIFEIHVDGVMKDQMAAVRDSQDFLERYVLKMSEHTFRQIVVLGSGSFVPFMRLPAGERRVIIENLLDIQIFSVMNDLVKGRVSDNQMSLLAAVHQIELLEQSIKLQEEHLKSLQENAE
;
A
#
# COMPACT_ATOMS: atom_id res chain seq x y z
N PRO A 1 -27.89 17.42 18.20
CA PRO A 1 -27.25 17.90 19.43
C PRO A 1 -25.78 17.51 19.45
N ASN A 2 -24.90 18.37 19.96
CA ASN A 2 -23.51 18.03 20.21
C ASN A 2 -23.47 17.02 21.38
N GLY A 3 -22.57 16.03 21.33
CA GLY A 3 -22.49 14.98 22.37
C GLY A 3 -23.32 13.71 22.09
N SER A 4 -24.06 13.62 20.99
CA SER A 4 -24.91 12.46 20.65
C SER A 4 -24.14 11.23 20.12
N GLY A 5 -22.82 11.18 20.26
CA GLY A 5 -22.02 10.01 19.82
C GLY A 5 -21.71 9.91 18.32
N LYS A 6 -22.06 10.90 17.49
CA LYS A 6 -21.82 10.84 16.02
C LYS A 6 -20.35 10.60 15.68
N SER A 7 -19.43 11.30 16.33
CA SER A 7 -17.99 11.13 16.11
C SER A 7 -17.47 9.80 16.62
N THR A 8 -18.06 9.28 17.70
CA THR A 8 -17.73 7.97 18.26
C THR A 8 -18.16 6.86 17.31
N PHE A 9 -19.32 7.02 16.65
CA PHE A 9 -19.79 6.09 15.65
C PHE A 9 -18.82 6.01 14.43
N MET A 10 -18.34 7.18 13.97
CA MET A 10 -17.34 7.22 12.90
C MET A 10 -16.00 6.63 13.33
N ASP A 11 -15.58 6.85 14.56
CA ASP A 11 -14.39 6.20 15.11
C ASP A 11 -14.57 4.67 15.17
N ALA A 12 -15.75 4.18 15.57
CA ALA A 12 -16.03 2.75 15.62
C ALA A 12 -15.96 2.11 14.23
N ILE A 13 -16.58 2.71 13.22
CA ILE A 13 -16.51 2.21 11.84
C ILE A 13 -15.05 2.19 11.35
N SER A 14 -14.34 3.30 11.49
CA SER A 14 -12.95 3.41 11.03
C SER A 14 -12.04 2.42 11.78
N TYR A 15 -12.22 2.28 13.09
CA TYR A 15 -11.46 1.32 13.88
C TYR A 15 -11.79 -0.12 13.50
N GLY A 16 -13.06 -0.47 13.33
CA GLY A 16 -13.47 -1.81 12.91
C GLY A 16 -12.87 -2.21 11.56
N LEU A 17 -12.95 -1.33 10.56
CA LEU A 17 -12.45 -1.61 9.21
C LEU A 17 -10.92 -1.52 9.09
N PHE A 18 -10.30 -0.50 9.66
CA PHE A 18 -8.88 -0.17 9.41
C PHE A 18 -7.97 -0.26 10.64
N GLY A 19 -8.51 -0.56 11.81
CA GLY A 19 -7.74 -0.63 13.06
C GLY A 19 -7.29 0.74 13.60
N LYS A 20 -7.80 1.83 13.02
CA LYS A 20 -7.44 3.20 13.39
C LYS A 20 -8.69 4.07 13.61
N PRO A 21 -8.70 4.93 14.62
CA PRO A 21 -9.82 5.86 14.81
C PRO A 21 -9.89 6.85 13.65
N PHE A 22 -11.10 7.33 13.36
CA PHE A 22 -11.31 8.38 12.37
C PHE A 22 -10.69 9.70 12.80
N ARG A 23 -10.89 10.09 14.06
CA ARG A 23 -10.26 11.28 14.64
C ARG A 23 -8.78 11.03 14.94
N LYS A 24 -7.98 12.11 14.99
CA LYS A 24 -6.56 12.06 15.38
C LYS A 24 -6.43 11.87 16.90
N VAL A 25 -6.91 10.75 17.41
CA VAL A 25 -6.82 10.35 18.81
C VAL A 25 -6.02 9.06 18.96
N LYS A 26 -5.43 8.83 20.13
CA LYS A 26 -4.71 7.58 20.39
C LYS A 26 -5.71 6.43 20.52
N LEU A 27 -5.33 5.21 20.09
CA LEU A 27 -6.15 4.00 20.19
C LEU A 27 -6.66 3.76 21.62
N THR A 28 -5.83 4.00 22.61
CA THR A 28 -6.20 3.86 24.03
C THR A 28 -7.34 4.79 24.48
N GLN A 29 -7.58 5.88 23.74
CA GLN A 29 -8.69 6.81 24.02
C GLN A 29 -10.04 6.34 23.47
N LEU A 30 -10.05 5.28 22.64
CA LEU A 30 -11.27 4.61 22.21
C LEU A 30 -11.86 3.73 23.33
N VAL A 31 -11.01 3.27 24.22
CA VAL A 31 -11.44 2.43 25.35
C VAL A 31 -12.14 3.33 26.38
N ASN A 32 -13.25 2.83 26.92
CA ASN A 32 -13.99 3.54 27.97
C ASN A 32 -13.05 3.89 29.14
N SER A 33 -13.00 5.16 29.51
CA SER A 33 -12.11 5.68 30.57
C SER A 33 -12.48 5.18 31.98
N ILE A 34 -13.72 4.73 32.17
CA ILE A 34 -14.22 4.24 33.48
C ILE A 34 -13.82 2.76 33.63
N ASN A 35 -14.24 1.92 32.70
CA ASN A 35 -14.02 0.48 32.80
C ASN A 35 -12.62 0.04 32.34
N ARG A 36 -12.00 0.79 31.45
CA ARG A 36 -10.69 0.51 30.84
C ARG A 36 -10.55 -0.91 30.27
N LYS A 37 -11.67 -1.52 29.90
CA LYS A 37 -11.78 -2.91 29.43
C LYS A 37 -12.75 -2.99 28.26
N GLU A 38 -12.67 -4.11 27.52
CA GLU A 38 -13.71 -4.59 26.60
C GLU A 38 -14.15 -3.58 25.52
N CYS A 39 -13.18 -2.94 24.87
CA CYS A 39 -13.52 -2.21 23.65
C CYS A 39 -13.67 -3.21 22.50
N LEU A 40 -14.90 -3.50 22.12
CA LEU A 40 -15.23 -4.36 20.99
C LEU A 40 -16.10 -3.59 20.00
N VAL A 41 -15.74 -3.70 18.73
CA VAL A 41 -16.53 -3.20 17.61
C VAL A 41 -16.90 -4.39 16.72
N GLU A 42 -18.17 -4.52 16.43
CA GLU A 42 -18.71 -5.49 15.48
C GLU A 42 -19.37 -4.75 14.32
N LEU A 43 -18.91 -5.04 13.11
CA LEU A 43 -19.44 -4.46 11.88
C LEU A 43 -19.99 -5.57 10.99
N LYS A 44 -21.27 -5.45 10.63
CA LYS A 44 -21.91 -6.31 9.65
C LYS A 44 -22.20 -5.53 8.39
N PHE A 45 -21.81 -6.07 7.26
CA PHE A 45 -22.11 -5.48 5.96
C PHE A 45 -22.08 -6.54 4.87
N GLU A 46 -22.73 -6.26 3.77
CA GLU A 46 -22.74 -7.08 2.56
C GLU A 46 -21.90 -6.41 1.48
N THR A 47 -21.07 -7.19 0.80
CA THR A 47 -20.37 -6.75 -0.40
C THR A 47 -20.08 -7.93 -1.33
N GLY A 48 -20.24 -7.72 -2.64
CA GLY A 48 -20.04 -8.78 -3.64
C GLY A 48 -20.95 -10.00 -3.45
N GLY A 49 -22.16 -9.83 -2.89
CA GLY A 49 -23.11 -10.90 -2.63
C GLY A 49 -22.72 -11.84 -1.47
N LYS A 50 -21.83 -11.39 -0.58
CA LYS A 50 -21.40 -12.12 0.62
C LYS A 50 -21.60 -11.28 1.87
N ASP A 51 -22.01 -11.94 2.95
CA ASP A 51 -22.15 -11.32 4.26
C ASP A 51 -20.84 -11.35 5.03
N TYR A 52 -20.41 -10.18 5.49
CA TYR A 52 -19.21 -10.02 6.29
C TYR A 52 -19.55 -9.56 7.70
N LEU A 53 -18.93 -10.21 8.69
CA LEU A 53 -18.90 -9.75 10.07
C LEU A 53 -17.44 -9.57 10.48
N ILE A 54 -17.08 -8.33 10.80
CA ILE A 54 -15.76 -7.98 11.33
C ILE A 54 -15.92 -7.70 12.81
N ARG A 55 -15.10 -8.38 13.63
CA ARG A 55 -15.00 -8.18 15.06
C ARG A 55 -13.60 -7.71 15.40
N ARG A 56 -13.49 -6.50 15.95
CA ARG A 56 -12.20 -5.94 16.36
C ARG A 56 -12.31 -5.36 17.75
N GLY A 57 -11.35 -5.76 18.59
CA GLY A 57 -11.35 -5.37 19.99
C GLY A 57 -9.99 -5.02 20.55
N MET A 58 -10.03 -4.31 21.68
CA MET A 58 -8.88 -4.04 22.55
C MET A 58 -9.26 -4.49 23.97
N TYR A 59 -8.31 -5.18 24.61
CA TYR A 59 -8.49 -5.67 25.99
C TYR A 59 -9.70 -6.60 26.18
N PRO A 60 -9.69 -7.82 25.53
CA PRO A 60 -8.57 -8.46 24.80
C PRO A 60 -8.40 -7.96 23.36
N ALA A 61 -7.20 -8.15 22.80
CA ALA A 61 -6.95 -7.88 21.38
C ALA A 61 -7.64 -8.96 20.54
N ILE A 62 -8.62 -8.56 19.74
CA ILE A 62 -9.40 -9.42 18.86
C ILE A 62 -9.39 -8.83 17.46
N PHE A 63 -9.18 -9.67 16.46
CA PHE A 63 -9.44 -9.32 15.07
C PHE A 63 -9.90 -10.57 14.31
N GLU A 64 -11.17 -10.62 14.04
CA GLU A 64 -11.83 -11.75 13.37
C GLU A 64 -12.60 -11.25 12.15
N ILE A 65 -12.54 -12.01 11.08
CA ILE A 65 -13.30 -11.78 9.85
C ILE A 65 -14.13 -13.04 9.59
N HIS A 66 -15.44 -12.87 9.56
CA HIS A 66 -16.37 -13.94 9.21
C HIS A 66 -16.96 -13.64 7.84
N VAL A 67 -17.12 -14.66 7.02
CA VAL A 67 -17.73 -14.60 5.68
C VAL A 67 -18.84 -15.62 5.64
N ASP A 68 -20.06 -15.18 5.34
CA ASP A 68 -21.27 -16.01 5.29
C ASP A 68 -21.47 -16.86 6.58
N GLY A 69 -21.15 -16.24 7.74
CA GLY A 69 -21.28 -16.88 9.04
C GLY A 69 -20.11 -17.80 9.43
N VAL A 70 -19.17 -18.05 8.54
CA VAL A 70 -17.99 -18.88 8.82
C VAL A 70 -16.79 -17.98 9.12
N MET A 71 -16.14 -18.23 10.26
CA MET A 71 -14.91 -17.54 10.60
C MET A 71 -13.81 -17.92 9.61
N LYS A 72 -13.20 -16.92 8.97
CA LYS A 72 -12.04 -17.16 8.13
C LYS A 72 -10.84 -17.51 9.00
N ASP A 73 -10.09 -18.53 8.60
CA ASP A 73 -8.85 -18.91 9.30
C ASP A 73 -7.98 -17.69 9.53
N GLN A 74 -7.55 -17.52 10.79
CA GLN A 74 -6.64 -16.42 11.15
C GLN A 74 -5.34 -16.61 10.37
N MET A 75 -5.00 -15.62 9.55
CA MET A 75 -3.70 -15.59 8.89
C MET A 75 -2.60 -15.46 9.95
N ALA A 76 -1.40 -15.92 9.64
CA ALA A 76 -0.28 -15.97 10.57
C ALA A 76 0.06 -14.61 11.22
N ALA A 77 -0.29 -13.50 10.55
CA ALA A 77 -0.13 -12.16 11.09
C ALA A 77 -1.44 -11.34 10.94
N VAL A 78 -1.72 -10.53 11.94
CA VAL A 78 -2.83 -9.54 11.93
C VAL A 78 -2.75 -8.61 10.70
N ARG A 79 -1.53 -8.32 10.25
CA ARG A 79 -1.27 -7.51 9.06
C ARG A 79 -1.82 -8.15 7.79
N ASP A 80 -1.66 -9.45 7.63
CA ASP A 80 -2.13 -10.17 6.45
C ASP A 80 -3.66 -10.19 6.40
N SER A 81 -4.31 -10.32 7.57
CA SER A 81 -5.77 -10.22 7.69
C SER A 81 -6.27 -8.81 7.37
N GLN A 82 -5.51 -7.76 7.73
CA GLN A 82 -5.83 -6.38 7.38
C GLN A 82 -5.68 -6.14 5.87
N ASP A 83 -4.59 -6.60 5.29
CA ASP A 83 -4.34 -6.50 3.85
C ASP A 83 -5.42 -7.23 3.04
N PHE A 84 -5.84 -8.40 3.52
CA PHE A 84 -6.96 -9.13 2.94
C PHE A 84 -8.26 -8.31 2.98
N LEU A 85 -8.58 -7.74 4.13
CA LEU A 85 -9.78 -6.92 4.30
C LEU A 85 -9.76 -5.69 3.36
N GLU A 86 -8.66 -4.95 3.32
CA GLU A 86 -8.56 -3.74 2.51
C GLU A 86 -8.55 -4.03 1.00
N ARG A 87 -7.79 -5.05 0.55
CA ARG A 87 -7.60 -5.32 -0.88
C ARG A 87 -8.70 -6.16 -1.51
N TYR A 88 -9.19 -7.16 -0.80
CA TYR A 88 -10.11 -8.14 -1.40
C TYR A 88 -11.57 -7.94 -0.99
N VAL A 89 -11.83 -7.41 0.20
CA VAL A 89 -13.19 -7.20 0.70
C VAL A 89 -13.66 -5.79 0.44
N LEU A 90 -12.94 -4.79 0.98
CA LEU A 90 -13.33 -3.39 0.88
C LEU A 90 -12.91 -2.76 -0.46
N LYS A 91 -11.85 -3.28 -1.08
CA LYS A 91 -11.21 -2.74 -2.28
C LYS A 91 -10.84 -1.26 -2.15
N MET A 92 -10.55 -0.82 -0.94
CA MET A 92 -10.16 0.54 -0.65
C MET A 92 -9.26 0.63 0.58
N SER A 93 -8.34 1.58 0.59
CA SER A 93 -7.51 1.91 1.73
C SER A 93 -8.22 2.82 2.72
N GLU A 94 -7.69 2.91 3.95
CA GLU A 94 -8.16 3.89 4.95
C GLU A 94 -8.19 5.32 4.40
N HIS A 95 -7.15 5.72 3.67
CA HIS A 95 -7.05 7.05 3.07
C HIS A 95 -8.19 7.31 2.08
N THR A 96 -8.45 6.35 1.19
CA THR A 96 -9.53 6.42 0.21
C THR A 96 -10.89 6.48 0.89
N PHE A 97 -11.11 5.65 1.92
CA PHE A 97 -12.35 5.68 2.71
C PHE A 97 -12.61 7.04 3.33
N ARG A 98 -11.59 7.66 3.94
CA ARG A 98 -11.69 8.99 4.55
C ARG A 98 -12.03 10.08 3.54
N GLN A 99 -11.56 9.95 2.31
CA GLN A 99 -11.77 10.96 1.26
C GLN A 99 -13.12 10.82 0.54
N ILE A 100 -13.68 9.63 0.49
CA ILE A 100 -14.88 9.33 -0.30
C ILE A 100 -16.11 9.17 0.57
N VAL A 101 -15.98 8.37 1.65
CA VAL A 101 -17.13 8.01 2.48
C VAL A 101 -17.41 9.07 3.54
N VAL A 102 -16.36 9.69 4.09
CA VAL A 102 -16.52 10.65 5.19
C VAL A 102 -16.43 12.08 4.69
N LEU A 103 -17.54 12.59 4.24
CA LEU A 103 -17.68 13.98 3.78
C LEU A 103 -18.05 14.90 4.97
N GLY A 104 -17.46 16.09 5.01
CA GLY A 104 -17.90 17.15 5.95
C GLY A 104 -17.25 17.12 7.32
N SER A 105 -16.15 16.41 7.54
CA SER A 105 -15.32 16.55 8.75
C SER A 105 -14.38 17.76 8.64
N GLY A 106 -13.98 18.35 9.76
CA GLY A 106 -13.04 19.48 9.78
C GLY A 106 -11.65 19.18 9.21
N SER A 107 -11.32 17.90 8.98
CA SER A 107 -10.09 17.44 8.34
C SER A 107 -10.28 17.01 6.88
N PHE A 108 -11.49 17.14 6.34
CA PHE A 108 -11.79 16.79 4.95
C PHE A 108 -11.14 17.79 3.99
N VAL A 109 -10.28 17.29 3.12
CA VAL A 109 -9.74 18.06 1.99
C VAL A 109 -10.50 17.63 0.74
N PRO A 110 -11.24 18.54 0.08
CA PRO A 110 -11.94 18.20 -1.15
C PRO A 110 -11.01 17.55 -2.18
N PHE A 111 -11.48 16.50 -2.86
CA PHE A 111 -10.71 15.75 -3.85
C PHE A 111 -9.92 16.64 -4.83
N MET A 112 -10.54 17.70 -5.31
CA MET A 112 -9.91 18.62 -6.26
C MET A 112 -8.76 19.47 -5.67
N ARG A 113 -8.66 19.55 -4.34
CA ARG A 113 -7.55 20.24 -3.64
C ARG A 113 -6.40 19.33 -3.27
N LEU A 114 -6.59 18.03 -3.45
CA LEU A 114 -5.51 17.05 -3.22
C LEU A 114 -4.41 17.21 -4.28
N PRO A 115 -3.14 16.94 -3.92
CA PRO A 115 -2.06 16.81 -4.89
C PRO A 115 -2.38 15.78 -5.98
N ALA A 116 -1.83 15.97 -7.18
CA ALA A 116 -2.12 15.10 -8.32
C ALA A 116 -1.82 13.61 -8.05
N GLY A 117 -0.72 13.33 -7.32
CA GLY A 117 -0.36 11.97 -6.93
C GLY A 117 -1.40 11.30 -6.02
N GLU A 118 -1.92 12.02 -5.02
CA GLU A 118 -2.95 11.49 -4.12
C GLU A 118 -4.28 11.26 -4.83
N ARG A 119 -4.69 12.18 -5.71
CA ARG A 119 -5.89 12.00 -6.56
C ARG A 119 -5.79 10.76 -7.43
N ARG A 120 -4.61 10.54 -8.03
CA ARG A 120 -4.35 9.35 -8.85
C ARG A 120 -4.52 8.06 -8.05
N VAL A 121 -3.92 7.97 -6.86
CA VAL A 121 -4.04 6.80 -5.98
C VAL A 121 -5.50 6.52 -5.61
N ILE A 122 -6.28 7.57 -5.31
CA ILE A 122 -7.71 7.41 -5.00
C ILE A 122 -8.48 6.86 -6.20
N ILE A 123 -8.22 7.38 -7.40
CA ILE A 123 -8.87 6.91 -8.65
C ILE A 123 -8.46 5.47 -8.95
N GLU A 124 -7.18 5.13 -8.84
CA GLU A 124 -6.67 3.78 -9.05
C GLU A 124 -7.31 2.77 -8.07
N ASN A 125 -7.49 3.17 -6.81
CA ASN A 125 -8.18 2.36 -5.81
C ASN A 125 -9.66 2.15 -6.14
N LEU A 126 -10.36 3.22 -6.56
CA LEU A 126 -11.78 3.16 -6.91
C LEU A 126 -12.07 2.30 -8.13
N LEU A 127 -11.19 2.37 -9.12
CA LEU A 127 -11.34 1.66 -10.38
C LEU A 127 -10.72 0.26 -10.36
N ASP A 128 -10.10 -0.15 -9.24
CA ASP A 128 -9.36 -1.41 -9.10
C ASP A 128 -8.26 -1.61 -10.17
N ILE A 129 -7.64 -0.50 -10.59
CA ILE A 129 -6.62 -0.48 -11.66
C ILE A 129 -5.19 -0.32 -11.15
N GLN A 130 -4.95 -0.57 -9.88
CA GLN A 130 -3.61 -0.50 -9.26
C GLN A 130 -2.60 -1.42 -9.94
N ILE A 131 -3.07 -2.49 -10.59
CA ILE A 131 -2.23 -3.43 -11.32
C ILE A 131 -1.35 -2.72 -12.37
N PHE A 132 -1.89 -1.70 -13.04
CA PHE A 132 -1.13 -0.95 -14.05
C PHE A 132 0.02 -0.13 -13.45
N SER A 133 -0.15 0.41 -12.24
CA SER A 133 0.92 1.10 -11.52
C SER A 133 2.03 0.13 -11.13
N VAL A 134 1.69 -1.04 -10.61
CA VAL A 134 2.66 -2.10 -10.29
C VAL A 134 3.40 -2.58 -11.56
N MET A 135 2.68 -2.79 -12.66
CA MET A 135 3.30 -3.16 -13.94
C MET A 135 4.27 -2.09 -14.43
N ASN A 136 3.89 -0.81 -14.34
CA ASN A 136 4.75 0.30 -14.75
C ASN A 136 6.04 0.37 -13.92
N ASP A 137 5.97 0.14 -12.61
CA ASP A 137 7.14 0.14 -11.75
C ASP A 137 8.07 -1.06 -12.04
N LEU A 138 7.50 -2.24 -12.34
CA LEU A 138 8.28 -3.40 -12.78
C LEU A 138 8.99 -3.14 -14.13
N VAL A 139 8.30 -2.51 -15.07
CA VAL A 139 8.89 -2.16 -16.38
C VAL A 139 10.02 -1.15 -16.20
N LYS A 140 9.82 -0.11 -15.38
CA LYS A 140 10.89 0.87 -15.08
C LYS A 140 12.11 0.21 -14.46
N GLY A 141 11.93 -0.72 -13.52
CA GLY A 141 13.03 -1.48 -12.94
C GLY A 141 13.81 -2.25 -14.01
N ARG A 142 13.11 -3.01 -14.87
CA ARG A 142 13.75 -3.76 -15.97
C ARG A 142 14.47 -2.87 -16.98
N VAL A 143 13.91 -1.72 -17.31
CA VAL A 143 14.56 -0.73 -18.19
C VAL A 143 15.85 -0.22 -17.57
N SER A 144 15.84 0.12 -16.27
CA SER A 144 17.04 0.55 -15.55
C SER A 144 18.13 -0.53 -15.54
N ASP A 145 17.76 -1.78 -15.25
CA ASP A 145 18.71 -2.90 -15.23
C ASP A 145 19.33 -3.15 -16.61
N ASN A 146 18.51 -3.09 -17.67
CA ASN A 146 18.98 -3.20 -19.04
C ASN A 146 19.91 -2.06 -19.44
N GLN A 147 19.61 -0.84 -19.03
CA GLN A 147 20.49 0.31 -19.28
C GLN A 147 21.85 0.15 -18.61
N MET A 148 21.89 -0.33 -17.38
CA MET A 148 23.15 -0.62 -16.68
C MET A 148 23.95 -1.72 -17.37
N SER A 149 23.28 -2.80 -17.79
CA SER A 149 23.92 -3.90 -18.53
C SER A 149 24.48 -3.44 -19.88
N LEU A 150 23.73 -2.59 -20.57
CA LEU A 150 24.18 -2.00 -21.85
C LEU A 150 25.42 -1.11 -21.65
N LEU A 151 25.42 -0.25 -20.66
CA LEU A 151 26.58 0.60 -20.33
C LEU A 151 27.83 -0.24 -20.00
N ALA A 152 27.67 -1.30 -19.23
CA ALA A 152 28.76 -2.21 -18.91
C ALA A 152 29.33 -2.91 -20.16
N ALA A 153 28.45 -3.34 -21.07
CA ALA A 153 28.86 -3.97 -22.33
C ALA A 153 29.58 -2.98 -23.25
N VAL A 154 29.09 -1.76 -23.39
CA VAL A 154 29.74 -0.69 -24.17
C VAL A 154 31.13 -0.40 -23.61
N HIS A 155 31.27 -0.25 -22.30
CA HIS A 155 32.57 -0.02 -21.66
C HIS A 155 33.57 -1.17 -21.89
N GLN A 156 33.08 -2.44 -21.85
CA GLN A 156 33.92 -3.58 -22.20
C GLN A 156 34.39 -3.55 -23.67
N ILE A 157 33.54 -3.16 -24.60
CA ILE A 157 33.91 -3.01 -26.00
C ILE A 157 35.00 -1.95 -26.16
N GLU A 158 34.83 -0.77 -25.54
CA GLU A 158 35.83 0.30 -25.59
C GLU A 158 37.20 -0.14 -25.05
N LEU A 159 37.24 -0.87 -23.94
CA LEU A 159 38.46 -1.41 -23.36
C LEU A 159 39.14 -2.42 -24.30
N LEU A 160 38.35 -3.30 -24.93
CA LEU A 160 38.88 -4.28 -25.91
C LEU A 160 39.43 -3.60 -27.16
N GLU A 161 38.76 -2.59 -27.69
CA GLU A 161 39.21 -1.81 -28.83
C GLU A 161 40.56 -1.09 -28.54
N GLN A 162 40.67 -0.48 -27.34
CA GLN A 162 41.94 0.12 -26.90
C GLN A 162 43.05 -0.93 -26.77
N SER A 163 42.75 -2.11 -26.22
CA SER A 163 43.71 -3.20 -26.11
C SER A 163 44.20 -3.71 -27.46
N ILE A 164 43.28 -3.88 -28.43
CA ILE A 164 43.62 -4.27 -29.80
C ILE A 164 44.55 -3.23 -30.44
N LYS A 165 44.19 -1.96 -30.35
CA LYS A 165 45.01 -0.87 -30.90
C LYS A 165 46.42 -0.87 -30.35
N LEU A 166 46.59 -1.03 -29.04
CA LEU A 166 47.93 -1.10 -28.42
C LEU A 166 48.72 -2.31 -28.86
N GLN A 167 48.06 -3.47 -29.08
CA GLN A 167 48.72 -4.66 -29.59
C GLN A 167 49.13 -4.50 -31.04
N GLU A 168 48.32 -3.89 -31.88
CA GLU A 168 48.66 -3.60 -33.28
C GLU A 168 49.87 -2.62 -33.38
N GLU A 169 49.88 -1.57 -32.56
CA GLU A 169 51.01 -0.63 -32.49
C GLU A 169 52.28 -1.35 -32.03
N HIS A 170 52.22 -2.25 -31.04
CA HIS A 170 53.37 -3.02 -30.56
C HIS A 170 53.87 -4.00 -31.65
N LEU A 171 53.00 -4.69 -32.34
CA LEU A 171 53.37 -5.60 -33.46
C LEU A 171 54.06 -4.83 -34.58
N LYS A 172 53.56 -3.65 -34.91
CA LYS A 172 54.21 -2.78 -35.93
C LYS A 172 55.58 -2.36 -35.52
N SER A 173 55.81 -1.95 -34.27
CA SER A 173 57.11 -1.58 -33.73
C SER A 173 58.10 -2.76 -33.75
N LEU A 174 57.66 -3.97 -33.48
CA LEU A 174 58.50 -5.18 -33.55
C LEU A 174 58.90 -5.52 -34.97
N GLN A 175 58.02 -5.33 -35.97
CA GLN A 175 58.31 -5.54 -37.36
C GLN A 175 59.34 -4.52 -37.88
N GLU A 176 59.20 -3.24 -37.52
CA GLU A 176 60.15 -2.17 -37.89
C GLU A 176 61.55 -2.36 -37.26
N ASN A 177 61.65 -3.03 -36.09
CA ASN A 177 62.94 -3.33 -35.46
C ASN A 177 63.59 -4.62 -35.91
N ALA A 178 62.92 -5.42 -36.72
CA ALA A 178 63.40 -6.72 -37.26
C ALA A 178 63.96 -6.62 -38.71
N GLU A 179 63.76 -5.47 -39.37
CA GLU A 179 64.40 -5.10 -40.64
C GLU A 179 65.73 -4.33 -40.40
#